data_e0878f1af660662efe927d4164b4d0bf
#
_entry.id   e0878f1af660662efe927d4164b4d0bf
#
_cell.length_a   1.000
_cell.length_b   1.000
_cell.length_c   1.000
_cell.angle_alpha   90.00
_cell.angle_beta   90.00
_cell.angle_gamma   90.00
#
_symmetry.space_group_name_H-M   'P 1'
#
loop_
_entity.id
_entity.type
_entity.pdbx_description
1 polymer ?
#
loop_
_entity_poly.entity_id
_entity_poly.type
_entity_poly.pdbx_seq_one_letter_code
_entity_poly.pdbx_strand_id
1 'polypeptide(L)'
;MDASILLFYVMIFTGIANLILLILEKDGHAGKWFGKVNILFKNKILGLRFFEKIVYDMASDLIPKYKSISVEKGSEGLLEYIGEIVYKSTLFSMFSLAASLILAYAFSNLIIVFFGILSFTSILYPYIDYLLLKGEKDRGIYNELVFFAFTEYICQESGRNIDYALNHVINGRLFKWIRTEAKIILTDLLIHSKNLYNSLRERASNTKATVYRRFLDGYAGIYATGGNLLTYMSHQIEVLKNDLKFRIEQFLEKAQMISEINIILTVIMPIVVIVSSNSRSAGIMQALAFSSLIIYTVAMAFFIEDSRPKTGLGNVKVKPKISEIILTIMVFTVAFIILKNLWLPITIALITFSTIYGYRGKSKLKEARELEEPLPVFVRDIADYRATGKSIYQAIVLSLKEKEYNERFKKEVMVVVNKLSLNSTDLRTDTGIWLFDYVFDCLDLIQKSGGGSTGILIELANMIEDIILEKEKVRRETALASYLTYIAPVLFTLVSASMLALLETIALGTSSGISIFPVNTFQVERDWLYLMIVANTFSNTYITGLLKEGSYENMYLTSITLAIALACILQMDNMVHILKTTVFGAR
;
A
#
# COMPACT_ATOMS: atom_id res chain seq x y z
N MET A 1 -14.89 -5.38 -36.10
CA MET A 1 -14.19 -5.24 -34.78
C MET A 1 -13.21 -6.37 -34.71
N ASP A 2 -11.92 -6.08 -34.83
CA ASP A 2 -10.90 -7.13 -34.94
C ASP A 2 -10.84 -7.99 -33.68
N ALA A 3 -10.69 -9.31 -33.88
CA ALA A 3 -10.62 -10.30 -32.79
C ALA A 3 -9.56 -9.97 -31.74
N SER A 4 -8.48 -9.29 -32.14
CA SER A 4 -7.41 -8.81 -31.26
C SER A 4 -7.87 -7.71 -30.28
N ILE A 5 -8.74 -6.81 -30.74
CA ILE A 5 -9.29 -5.71 -29.94
C ILE A 5 -10.21 -6.25 -28.84
N LEU A 6 -11.06 -7.21 -29.19
CA LEU A 6 -11.99 -7.81 -28.23
C LEU A 6 -11.28 -8.74 -27.24
N LEU A 7 -10.21 -9.43 -27.64
CA LEU A 7 -9.35 -10.24 -26.78
C LEU A 7 -8.68 -9.37 -25.70
N PHE A 8 -8.24 -8.18 -26.09
CA PHE A 8 -7.67 -7.19 -25.19
C PHE A 8 -8.72 -6.66 -24.19
N TYR A 9 -9.95 -6.35 -24.64
CA TYR A 9 -11.02 -5.91 -23.74
C TYR A 9 -11.38 -6.96 -22.70
N VAL A 10 -11.35 -8.21 -23.09
CA VAL A 10 -11.59 -9.32 -22.19
C VAL A 10 -10.45 -9.49 -21.19
N MET A 11 -9.19 -9.36 -21.63
CA MET A 11 -8.04 -9.40 -20.71
C MET A 11 -8.09 -8.24 -19.71
N ILE A 12 -8.44 -7.04 -20.13
CA ILE A 12 -8.62 -5.90 -19.22
C ILE A 12 -9.80 -6.15 -18.29
N PHE A 13 -10.96 -6.55 -18.83
CA PHE A 13 -12.17 -6.75 -18.03
C PHE A 13 -12.00 -7.88 -17.02
N THR A 14 -11.39 -9.00 -17.40
CA THR A 14 -11.06 -10.09 -16.47
C THR A 14 -9.97 -9.68 -15.46
N GLY A 15 -8.95 -8.95 -15.87
CA GLY A 15 -7.91 -8.43 -14.99
C GLY A 15 -8.47 -7.43 -13.97
N ILE A 16 -9.29 -6.49 -14.42
CA ILE A 16 -9.96 -5.48 -13.55
C ILE A 16 -11.00 -6.14 -12.65
N ALA A 17 -11.82 -7.04 -13.17
CA ALA A 17 -12.81 -7.77 -12.37
C ALA A 17 -12.14 -8.62 -11.30
N ASN A 18 -11.01 -9.24 -11.59
CA ASN A 18 -10.23 -10.02 -10.65
C ASN A 18 -9.57 -9.14 -9.57
N LEU A 19 -9.04 -7.99 -9.96
CA LEU A 19 -8.47 -7.01 -9.04
C LEU A 19 -9.55 -6.40 -8.13
N ILE A 20 -10.73 -6.12 -8.67
CA ILE A 20 -11.90 -5.65 -7.91
C ILE A 20 -12.39 -6.74 -6.96
N LEU A 21 -12.48 -8.01 -7.38
CA LEU A 21 -12.88 -9.12 -6.54
C LEU A 21 -11.89 -9.36 -5.41
N LEU A 22 -10.59 -9.30 -5.67
CA LEU A 22 -9.53 -9.41 -4.64
C LEU A 22 -9.58 -8.25 -3.64
N ILE A 23 -9.85 -7.03 -4.11
CA ILE A 23 -9.99 -5.84 -3.25
C ILE A 23 -11.26 -5.92 -2.41
N LEU A 24 -12.41 -6.29 -3.01
CA LEU A 24 -13.69 -6.43 -2.31
C LEU A 24 -13.68 -7.56 -1.29
N GLU A 25 -12.90 -8.61 -1.52
CA GLU A 25 -12.76 -9.73 -0.61
C GLU A 25 -11.91 -9.38 0.62
N LYS A 26 -10.84 -8.64 0.43
CA LYS A 26 -9.99 -8.14 1.54
C LYS A 26 -10.75 -7.22 2.49
N ASP A 27 -11.86 -6.62 2.03
CA ASP A 27 -12.68 -5.66 2.79
C ASP A 27 -13.93 -6.26 3.45
N GLY A 28 -14.18 -7.57 3.32
CA GLY A 28 -15.25 -8.27 4.04
C GLY A 28 -16.69 -7.95 3.57
N HIS A 29 -16.88 -7.13 2.53
CA HIS A 29 -18.21 -6.75 2.05
C HIS A 29 -18.83 -7.75 1.07
N ALA A 30 -18.02 -8.47 0.30
CA ALA A 30 -18.49 -9.53 -0.59
C ALA A 30 -18.99 -10.77 0.17
N GLY A 31 -18.50 -10.99 1.40
CA GLY A 31 -18.80 -12.16 2.21
C GLY A 31 -20.27 -12.35 2.58
N LYS A 32 -21.08 -11.28 2.67
CA LYS A 32 -22.48 -11.39 3.09
C LYS A 32 -23.45 -11.84 1.99
N TRP A 33 -23.18 -11.50 0.75
CA TRP A 33 -24.05 -11.90 -0.38
C TRP A 33 -23.62 -13.25 -0.98
N PHE A 34 -22.32 -13.48 -1.10
CA PHE A 34 -21.75 -14.78 -1.48
C PHE A 34 -21.90 -15.85 -0.39
N GLY A 35 -22.05 -15.46 0.88
CA GLY A 35 -22.10 -16.40 2.01
C GLY A 35 -23.20 -17.46 1.94
N LYS A 36 -24.39 -17.15 1.41
CA LYS A 36 -25.48 -18.12 1.31
C LYS A 36 -25.34 -19.09 0.13
N VAL A 37 -24.84 -18.63 -1.01
CA VAL A 37 -24.55 -19.47 -2.18
C VAL A 37 -23.28 -20.28 -1.94
N ASN A 38 -22.35 -19.73 -1.19
CA ASN A 38 -21.03 -20.29 -0.91
C ASN A 38 -21.08 -21.53 0.00
N ILE A 39 -21.97 -21.59 1.00
CA ILE A 39 -22.04 -22.72 1.94
C ILE A 39 -22.47 -24.01 1.25
N LEU A 40 -23.43 -23.94 0.34
CA LEU A 40 -23.91 -25.11 -0.40
C LEU A 40 -22.90 -25.62 -1.46
N PHE A 41 -22.19 -24.71 -2.13
CA PHE A 41 -21.15 -25.05 -3.09
C PHE A 41 -19.84 -25.48 -2.39
N LYS A 42 -19.47 -24.83 -1.28
CA LYS A 42 -18.29 -25.14 -0.46
C LYS A 42 -18.29 -26.60 -0.01
N ASN A 43 -19.40 -27.06 0.55
CA ASN A 43 -19.53 -28.46 1.03
C ASN A 43 -19.55 -29.49 -0.10
N LYS A 44 -19.99 -29.10 -1.30
CA LYS A 44 -20.03 -30.01 -2.45
C LYS A 44 -18.69 -30.10 -3.20
N ILE A 45 -17.94 -29.02 -3.33
CA ILE A 45 -16.64 -28.98 -4.00
C ILE A 45 -15.52 -29.50 -3.09
N LEU A 46 -15.50 -29.08 -1.81
CA LEU A 46 -14.54 -29.61 -0.83
C LEU A 46 -14.79 -31.07 -0.49
N GLY A 47 -16.02 -31.57 -0.67
CA GLY A 47 -16.37 -33.00 -0.51
C GLY A 47 -15.93 -33.89 -1.67
N LEU A 48 -15.34 -33.36 -2.75
CA LEU A 48 -14.71 -34.16 -3.78
C LEU A 48 -13.36 -34.66 -3.25
N ARG A 49 -13.17 -35.98 -3.17
CA ARG A 49 -11.95 -36.64 -2.64
C ARG A 49 -10.64 -36.06 -3.18
N PHE A 50 -10.63 -35.53 -4.39
CA PHE A 50 -9.46 -34.92 -4.99
C PHE A 50 -9.11 -33.58 -4.33
N PHE A 51 -10.07 -32.70 -4.11
CA PHE A 51 -9.85 -31.39 -3.46
C PHE A 51 -9.57 -31.55 -1.97
N GLU A 52 -10.26 -32.47 -1.30
CA GLU A 52 -10.02 -32.80 0.10
C GLU A 52 -8.57 -33.25 0.32
N LYS A 53 -8.05 -34.09 -0.56
CA LYS A 53 -6.65 -34.51 -0.52
C LYS A 53 -5.68 -33.34 -0.73
N ILE A 54 -5.90 -32.48 -1.73
CA ILE A 54 -5.07 -31.30 -1.97
C ILE A 54 -5.06 -30.37 -0.76
N VAL A 55 -6.23 -30.08 -0.19
CA VAL A 55 -6.35 -29.21 0.99
C VAL A 55 -5.61 -29.84 2.17
N TYR A 56 -5.76 -31.14 2.38
CA TYR A 56 -5.11 -31.85 3.48
C TYR A 56 -3.57 -31.87 3.32
N ASP A 57 -3.06 -32.16 2.12
CA ASP A 57 -1.63 -32.19 1.83
C ASP A 57 -1.00 -30.78 1.99
N MET A 58 -1.67 -29.74 1.47
CA MET A 58 -1.24 -28.36 1.66
C MET A 58 -1.32 -27.92 3.12
N ALA A 59 -2.39 -28.29 3.83
CA ALA A 59 -2.57 -27.95 5.24
C ALA A 59 -1.52 -28.63 6.12
N SER A 60 -1.20 -29.90 5.88
CA SER A 60 -0.19 -30.63 6.66
C SER A 60 1.20 -29.98 6.57
N ASP A 61 1.57 -29.42 5.41
CA ASP A 61 2.85 -28.72 5.20
C ASP A 61 2.82 -27.26 5.72
N LEU A 62 1.69 -26.57 5.55
CA LEU A 62 1.58 -25.15 5.86
C LEU A 62 1.20 -24.85 7.31
N ILE A 63 0.42 -25.70 7.99
CA ILE A 63 -0.02 -25.46 9.38
C ILE A 63 1.16 -25.24 10.34
N PRO A 64 2.22 -26.07 10.34
CA PRO A 64 3.38 -25.85 11.20
C PRO A 64 4.08 -24.51 10.90
N LYS A 65 4.11 -24.14 9.63
CA LYS A 65 4.73 -22.89 9.15
C LYS A 65 3.90 -21.67 9.57
N TYR A 66 2.58 -21.72 9.42
CA TYR A 66 1.68 -20.66 9.87
C TYR A 66 1.65 -20.48 11.39
N LYS A 67 1.75 -21.57 12.17
CA LYS A 67 1.87 -21.49 13.64
C LYS A 67 3.08 -20.67 14.09
N SER A 68 4.17 -20.72 13.34
CA SER A 68 5.36 -19.90 13.64
C SER A 68 5.14 -18.41 13.38
N ILE A 69 4.12 -18.03 12.60
CA ILE A 69 3.81 -16.65 12.24
C ILE A 69 2.66 -16.10 13.08
N SER A 70 1.62 -16.86 13.35
CA SER A 70 0.42 -16.40 14.03
C SER A 70 -0.04 -17.41 15.09
N VAL A 71 -0.07 -16.97 16.34
CA VAL A 71 -0.59 -17.75 17.49
C VAL A 71 -2.11 -17.62 17.61
N GLU A 72 -2.72 -16.65 16.93
CA GLU A 72 -4.15 -16.31 17.10
C GLU A 72 -5.10 -17.35 16.49
N LYS A 73 -4.63 -18.12 15.49
CA LYS A 73 -5.45 -19.16 14.87
C LYS A 73 -4.97 -20.54 15.35
N GLY A 74 -5.81 -21.25 16.08
CA GLY A 74 -5.57 -22.67 16.40
C GLY A 74 -5.42 -23.52 15.12
N SER A 75 -4.99 -24.78 15.25
CA SER A 75 -4.80 -25.69 14.10
C SER A 75 -6.07 -25.86 13.25
N GLU A 76 -7.25 -25.89 13.88
CA GLU A 76 -8.54 -25.98 13.20
C GLU A 76 -8.86 -24.70 12.42
N GLY A 77 -8.65 -23.52 13.00
CA GLY A 77 -8.85 -22.24 12.30
C GLY A 77 -7.88 -22.00 11.15
N LEU A 78 -6.67 -22.58 11.21
CA LEU A 78 -5.71 -22.53 10.09
C LEU A 78 -6.10 -23.48 8.96
N LEU A 79 -6.62 -24.68 9.29
CA LEU A 79 -7.11 -25.64 8.31
C LEU A 79 -8.33 -25.07 7.56
N GLU A 80 -9.27 -24.44 8.29
CA GLU A 80 -10.41 -23.75 7.70
C GLU A 80 -9.97 -22.58 6.80
N TYR A 81 -9.00 -21.78 7.23
CA TYR A 81 -8.44 -20.67 6.45
C TYR A 81 -7.78 -21.15 5.14
N ILE A 82 -6.93 -22.18 5.20
CA ILE A 82 -6.30 -22.77 4.02
C ILE A 82 -7.36 -23.36 3.08
N GLY A 83 -8.32 -24.09 3.63
CA GLY A 83 -9.44 -24.66 2.88
C GLY A 83 -10.27 -23.58 2.17
N GLU A 84 -10.52 -22.44 2.83
CA GLU A 84 -11.24 -21.31 2.24
C GLU A 84 -10.46 -20.68 1.09
N ILE A 85 -9.16 -20.48 1.24
CA ILE A 85 -8.29 -19.92 0.17
C ILE A 85 -8.24 -20.87 -1.04
N VAL A 86 -8.01 -22.16 -0.82
CA VAL A 86 -7.99 -23.16 -1.90
C VAL A 86 -9.34 -23.21 -2.62
N TYR A 87 -10.44 -23.19 -1.87
CA TYR A 87 -11.80 -23.15 -2.46
C TYR A 87 -12.02 -21.91 -3.34
N LYS A 88 -11.66 -20.75 -2.85
CA LYS A 88 -11.79 -19.48 -3.60
C LYS A 88 -10.93 -19.48 -4.85
N SER A 89 -9.68 -19.94 -4.75
CA SER A 89 -8.79 -20.04 -5.90
C SER A 89 -9.26 -21.05 -6.96
N THR A 90 -9.87 -22.16 -6.54
CA THR A 90 -10.47 -23.14 -7.47
C THR A 90 -11.72 -22.60 -8.15
N LEU A 91 -12.60 -21.91 -7.44
CA LEU A 91 -13.75 -21.26 -8.05
C LEU A 91 -13.32 -20.21 -9.08
N PHE A 92 -12.31 -19.42 -8.73
CA PHE A 92 -11.74 -18.42 -9.61
C PHE A 92 -11.16 -19.05 -10.88
N SER A 93 -10.38 -20.14 -10.76
CA SER A 93 -9.80 -20.83 -11.91
C SER A 93 -10.87 -21.47 -12.80
N MET A 94 -11.90 -22.07 -12.22
CA MET A 94 -13.03 -22.63 -12.98
C MET A 94 -13.81 -21.55 -13.75
N PHE A 95 -14.08 -20.41 -13.11
CA PHE A 95 -14.77 -19.30 -13.75
C PHE A 95 -13.93 -18.68 -14.88
N SER A 96 -12.63 -18.49 -14.64
CA SER A 96 -11.69 -18.00 -15.65
C SER A 96 -11.58 -18.95 -16.85
N LEU A 97 -11.55 -20.27 -16.61
CA LEU A 97 -11.53 -21.27 -17.66
C LEU A 97 -12.84 -21.29 -18.47
N ALA A 98 -13.99 -21.22 -17.81
CA ALA A 98 -15.28 -21.13 -18.51
C ALA A 98 -15.38 -19.86 -19.37
N ALA A 99 -14.96 -18.72 -18.82
CA ALA A 99 -14.91 -17.47 -19.57
C ALA A 99 -13.95 -17.56 -20.77
N SER A 100 -12.76 -18.14 -20.60
CA SER A 100 -11.78 -18.31 -21.67
C SER A 100 -12.26 -19.26 -22.78
N LEU A 101 -13.02 -20.32 -22.45
CA LEU A 101 -13.63 -21.23 -23.42
C LEU A 101 -14.73 -20.53 -24.26
N ILE A 102 -15.61 -19.76 -23.60
CA ILE A 102 -16.64 -18.98 -24.28
C ILE A 102 -16.00 -17.99 -25.26
N LEU A 103 -14.95 -17.33 -24.84
CA LEU A 103 -14.23 -16.37 -25.65
C LEU A 103 -13.44 -17.01 -26.79
N ALA A 104 -12.80 -18.15 -26.53
CA ALA A 104 -12.11 -18.91 -27.57
C ALA A 104 -13.08 -19.36 -28.65
N TYR A 105 -14.29 -19.77 -28.29
CA TYR A 105 -15.36 -20.11 -29.24
C TYR A 105 -15.83 -18.87 -30.02
N ALA A 106 -16.08 -17.75 -29.35
CA ALA A 106 -16.52 -16.50 -29.97
C ALA A 106 -15.48 -15.91 -30.96
N PHE A 107 -14.19 -16.11 -30.70
CA PHE A 107 -13.08 -15.55 -31.49
C PHE A 107 -12.30 -16.55 -32.32
N SER A 108 -12.68 -17.82 -32.28
CA SER A 108 -11.97 -18.93 -32.97
C SER A 108 -10.46 -18.96 -32.69
N ASN A 109 -10.05 -18.56 -31.48
CA ASN A 109 -8.64 -18.45 -31.10
C ASN A 109 -8.33 -19.30 -29.86
N LEU A 110 -7.65 -20.42 -30.08
CA LEU A 110 -7.27 -21.39 -29.05
C LEU A 110 -6.27 -20.84 -28.00
N ILE A 111 -5.53 -19.77 -28.30
CA ILE A 111 -4.57 -19.16 -27.36
C ILE A 111 -5.29 -18.63 -26.10
N ILE A 112 -6.56 -18.25 -26.21
CA ILE A 112 -7.37 -17.76 -25.09
C ILE A 112 -7.57 -18.86 -24.04
N VAL A 113 -7.68 -20.13 -24.45
CA VAL A 113 -7.84 -21.27 -23.53
C VAL A 113 -6.58 -21.43 -22.65
N PHE A 114 -5.40 -21.14 -23.18
CA PHE A 114 -4.15 -21.21 -22.44
C PHE A 114 -4.16 -20.29 -21.20
N PHE A 115 -4.71 -19.08 -21.31
CA PHE A 115 -4.86 -18.17 -20.16
C PHE A 115 -5.85 -18.71 -19.12
N GLY A 116 -6.92 -19.39 -19.55
CA GLY A 116 -7.82 -20.08 -18.63
C GLY A 116 -7.13 -21.21 -17.87
N ILE A 117 -6.28 -21.98 -18.52
CA ILE A 117 -5.49 -23.04 -17.89
C ILE A 117 -4.46 -22.43 -16.93
N LEU A 118 -3.80 -21.33 -17.31
CA LEU A 118 -2.83 -20.65 -16.47
C LEU A 118 -3.46 -20.15 -15.15
N SER A 119 -4.77 -19.86 -15.13
CA SER A 119 -5.46 -19.44 -13.90
C SER A 119 -5.46 -20.51 -12.79
N PHE A 120 -5.25 -21.80 -13.13
CA PHE A 120 -5.11 -22.87 -12.12
C PHE A 120 -3.85 -22.74 -11.26
N THR A 121 -2.86 -21.95 -11.67
CA THR A 121 -1.72 -21.62 -10.80
C THR A 121 -2.16 -20.87 -9.53
N SER A 122 -3.35 -20.26 -9.54
CA SER A 122 -3.92 -19.62 -8.34
C SER A 122 -4.17 -20.59 -7.17
N ILE A 123 -4.24 -21.91 -7.42
CA ILE A 123 -4.34 -22.93 -6.36
C ILE A 123 -3.10 -22.92 -5.45
N LEU A 124 -1.95 -22.46 -5.97
CA LEU A 124 -0.72 -22.29 -5.17
C LEU A 124 -0.73 -21.03 -4.29
N TYR A 125 -1.79 -20.24 -4.34
CA TYR A 125 -1.90 -18.98 -3.57
C TYR A 125 -1.65 -19.15 -2.06
N PRO A 126 -2.05 -20.24 -1.36
CA PRO A 126 -1.74 -20.40 0.06
C PRO A 126 -0.23 -20.39 0.38
N TYR A 127 0.62 -20.91 -0.53
CA TYR A 127 2.08 -20.84 -0.37
C TYR A 127 2.59 -19.41 -0.56
N ILE A 128 2.04 -18.70 -1.54
CA ILE A 128 2.39 -17.30 -1.79
C ILE A 128 1.94 -16.44 -0.60
N ASP A 129 0.73 -16.64 -0.10
CA ASP A 129 0.19 -15.95 1.08
C ASP A 129 1.08 -16.18 2.32
N TYR A 130 1.51 -17.43 2.55
CA TYR A 130 2.46 -17.72 3.62
C TYR A 130 3.77 -16.95 3.47
N LEU A 131 4.37 -16.90 2.27
CA LEU A 131 5.62 -16.18 2.01
C LEU A 131 5.44 -14.68 2.22
N LEU A 132 4.31 -14.12 1.76
CA LEU A 132 3.98 -12.71 1.94
C LEU A 132 3.77 -12.37 3.42
N LEU A 133 2.99 -13.18 4.16
CA LEU A 133 2.76 -13.00 5.60
C LEU A 133 4.05 -13.10 6.41
N LYS A 134 4.94 -14.02 6.05
CA LYS A 134 6.25 -14.15 6.71
C LYS A 134 7.12 -12.91 6.50
N GLY A 135 7.22 -12.43 5.25
CA GLY A 135 7.93 -11.20 4.96
C GLY A 135 7.30 -9.99 5.64
N GLU A 136 5.95 -9.91 5.69
CA GLU A 136 5.23 -8.86 6.39
C GLU A 136 5.49 -8.90 7.90
N LYS A 137 5.56 -10.09 8.51
CA LYS A 137 5.87 -10.24 9.94
C LYS A 137 7.26 -9.71 10.27
N ASP A 138 8.29 -10.16 9.56
CA ASP A 138 9.67 -9.77 9.84
C ASP A 138 9.84 -8.24 9.70
N ARG A 139 9.25 -7.65 8.66
CA ARG A 139 9.22 -6.19 8.47
C ARG A 139 8.39 -5.46 9.51
N GLY A 140 7.23 -6.03 9.87
CA GLY A 140 6.34 -5.46 10.86
C GLY A 140 6.96 -5.40 12.25
N ILE A 141 7.59 -6.49 12.70
CA ILE A 141 8.35 -6.51 13.95
C ILE A 141 9.42 -5.40 13.94
N TYR A 142 10.14 -5.31 12.85
CA TYR A 142 11.20 -4.32 12.69
C TYR A 142 10.68 -2.88 12.78
N ASN A 143 9.55 -2.61 12.16
CA ASN A 143 8.93 -1.29 12.16
C ASN A 143 8.33 -0.92 13.53
N GLU A 144 7.81 -1.89 14.27
CA GLU A 144 7.21 -1.67 15.59
C GLU A 144 8.26 -1.63 16.71
N LEU A 145 9.48 -2.14 16.47
CA LEU A 145 10.47 -2.39 17.50
C LEU A 145 10.96 -1.12 18.21
N VAL A 146 11.17 -0.01 17.48
CA VAL A 146 11.63 1.25 18.07
C VAL A 146 10.61 1.79 19.08
N PHE A 147 9.33 1.67 18.77
CA PHE A 147 8.25 2.10 19.64
C PHE A 147 8.06 1.16 20.83
N PHE A 148 8.20 -0.13 20.61
CA PHE A 148 8.20 -1.11 21.71
C PHE A 148 9.38 -0.90 22.66
N ALA A 149 10.56 -0.64 22.12
CA ALA A 149 11.73 -0.35 22.93
C ALA A 149 11.51 0.89 23.80
N PHE A 150 10.84 1.92 23.27
CA PHE A 150 10.48 3.10 24.06
C PHE A 150 9.40 2.80 25.11
N THR A 151 8.40 1.98 24.78
CA THR A 151 7.40 1.50 25.75
C THR A 151 8.06 0.75 26.90
N GLU A 152 9.04 -0.13 26.59
CA GLU A 152 9.82 -0.84 27.60
C GLU A 152 10.71 0.11 28.44
N TYR A 153 11.31 1.12 27.81
CA TYR A 153 12.08 2.15 28.52
C TYR A 153 11.24 2.89 29.56
N ILE A 154 9.99 3.26 29.25
CA ILE A 154 9.04 3.83 30.22
C ILE A 154 8.83 2.87 31.39
N CYS A 155 8.67 1.57 31.11
CA CYS A 155 8.45 0.55 32.14
C CYS A 155 9.69 0.41 33.03
N GLN A 156 10.89 0.35 32.47
CA GLN A 156 12.15 0.23 33.20
C GLN A 156 12.42 1.44 34.13
N GLU A 157 12.15 2.66 33.68
CA GLU A 157 12.29 3.84 34.52
C GLU A 157 11.32 3.82 35.71
N SER A 158 10.16 3.18 35.53
CA SER A 158 9.19 2.98 36.61
C SER A 158 9.52 1.76 37.50
N GLY A 159 10.69 1.13 37.30
CA GLY A 159 11.11 -0.07 38.05
C GLY A 159 10.34 -1.34 37.71
N ARG A 160 9.69 -1.39 36.54
CA ARG A 160 8.93 -2.55 36.07
C ARG A 160 9.73 -3.29 35.01
N ASN A 161 9.61 -4.62 35.00
CA ASN A 161 10.31 -5.46 34.04
C ASN A 161 9.56 -5.55 32.69
N ILE A 162 10.21 -6.14 31.68
CA ILE A 162 9.70 -6.34 30.31
C ILE A 162 8.37 -7.09 30.25
N ASP A 163 8.09 -7.98 31.22
CA ASP A 163 6.81 -8.69 31.33
C ASP A 163 5.62 -7.72 31.44
N TYR A 164 5.80 -6.58 32.12
CA TYR A 164 4.80 -5.54 32.20
C TYR A 164 4.57 -4.85 30.86
N ALA A 165 5.66 -4.50 30.14
CA ALA A 165 5.56 -3.93 28.80
C ALA A 165 4.92 -4.89 27.80
N LEU A 166 5.28 -6.19 27.85
CA LEU A 166 4.67 -7.21 27.01
C LEU A 166 3.16 -7.35 27.28
N ASN A 167 2.75 -7.34 28.56
CA ASN A 167 1.34 -7.36 28.94
C ASN A 167 0.60 -6.10 28.47
N HIS A 168 1.23 -4.93 28.58
CA HIS A 168 0.66 -3.68 28.08
C HIS A 168 0.38 -3.73 26.57
N VAL A 169 1.35 -4.22 25.78
CA VAL A 169 1.23 -4.41 24.33
C VAL A 169 0.14 -5.42 23.96
N ILE A 170 0.01 -6.51 24.71
CA ILE A 170 -1.06 -7.52 24.46
C ILE A 170 -2.45 -6.92 24.66
N ASN A 171 -2.63 -6.15 25.72
CA ASN A 171 -3.90 -5.49 26.04
C ASN A 171 -4.18 -4.24 25.19
N GLY A 172 -3.15 -3.70 24.53
CA GLY A 172 -3.26 -2.59 23.58
C GLY A 172 -3.75 -3.03 22.20
N ARG A 173 -4.00 -2.06 21.30
CA ARG A 173 -4.41 -2.29 19.89
C ARG A 173 -3.40 -1.79 18.87
N LEU A 174 -2.37 -1.08 19.32
CA LEU A 174 -1.43 -0.35 18.47
C LEU A 174 -0.44 -1.27 17.75
N PHE A 175 0.07 -2.26 18.46
CA PHE A 175 1.05 -3.20 17.96
C PHE A 175 0.36 -4.44 17.36
N LYS A 176 0.70 -4.80 16.14
CA LYS A 176 0.19 -6.02 15.49
C LYS A 176 1.19 -7.17 15.66
N TRP A 177 2.43 -6.93 15.28
CA TRP A 177 3.46 -7.98 15.20
C TRP A 177 4.20 -8.19 16.51
N ILE A 178 4.58 -7.12 17.19
CA ILE A 178 5.14 -7.21 18.55
C ILE A 178 4.13 -7.81 19.53
N ARG A 179 2.83 -7.53 19.37
CA ARG A 179 1.78 -8.18 20.16
C ARG A 179 1.78 -9.69 19.99
N THR A 180 1.98 -10.19 18.78
CA THR A 180 2.08 -11.64 18.50
C THR A 180 3.32 -12.23 19.17
N GLU A 181 4.45 -11.54 19.09
CA GLU A 181 5.69 -11.94 19.75
C GLU A 181 5.55 -11.94 21.29
N ALA A 182 4.95 -10.89 21.84
CA ALA A 182 4.67 -10.78 23.26
C ALA A 182 3.81 -11.92 23.79
N LYS A 183 2.78 -12.31 23.05
CA LYS A 183 1.94 -13.49 23.40
C LYS A 183 2.76 -14.77 23.47
N ILE A 184 3.69 -14.99 22.53
CA ILE A 184 4.56 -16.18 22.55
C ILE A 184 5.44 -16.18 23.80
N ILE A 185 6.12 -15.05 24.06
CA ILE A 185 7.03 -14.93 25.23
C ILE A 185 6.28 -15.13 26.53
N LEU A 186 5.12 -14.49 26.71
CA LEU A 186 4.32 -14.64 27.92
C LEU A 186 3.71 -16.04 28.07
N THR A 187 3.37 -16.71 26.97
CA THR A 187 2.93 -18.11 27.01
C THR A 187 4.04 -19.02 27.52
N ASP A 188 5.28 -18.79 27.07
CA ASP A 188 6.47 -19.52 27.55
C ASP A 188 6.72 -19.28 29.03
N LEU A 189 6.57 -18.05 29.50
CA LEU A 189 6.74 -17.69 30.92
C LEU A 189 5.65 -18.31 31.81
N LEU A 190 4.38 -18.18 31.43
CA LEU A 190 3.25 -18.52 32.29
C LEU A 190 2.85 -20.00 32.19
N ILE A 191 2.85 -20.57 30.99
CA ILE A 191 2.39 -21.95 30.76
C ILE A 191 3.53 -22.96 30.86
N HIS A 192 4.69 -22.64 30.26
CA HIS A 192 5.85 -23.53 30.28
C HIS A 192 6.78 -23.31 31.48
N SER A 193 6.43 -22.38 32.39
CA SER A 193 7.18 -22.06 33.61
C SER A 193 8.66 -21.81 33.37
N LYS A 194 9.04 -21.28 32.19
CA LYS A 194 10.40 -20.88 31.85
C LYS A 194 10.76 -19.58 32.59
N ASN A 195 12.03 -19.41 32.94
CA ASN A 195 12.46 -18.11 33.43
C ASN A 195 12.54 -17.10 32.27
N LEU A 196 12.50 -15.81 32.59
CA LEU A 196 12.50 -14.73 31.60
C LEU A 196 13.72 -14.79 30.66
N TYR A 197 14.91 -15.06 31.19
CA TYR A 197 16.11 -15.19 30.40
C TYR A 197 16.00 -16.27 29.32
N ASN A 198 15.56 -17.47 29.69
CA ASN A 198 15.43 -18.60 28.78
C ASN A 198 14.36 -18.33 27.71
N SER A 199 13.22 -17.75 28.10
CA SER A 199 12.13 -17.42 27.17
C SER A 199 12.57 -16.38 26.12
N LEU A 200 13.27 -15.32 26.54
CA LEU A 200 13.78 -14.31 25.62
C LEU A 200 14.84 -14.88 24.67
N ARG A 201 15.77 -15.69 25.19
CA ARG A 201 16.86 -16.26 24.38
C ARG A 201 16.37 -17.31 23.40
N GLU A 202 15.42 -18.16 23.82
CA GLU A 202 14.79 -19.12 22.93
C GLU A 202 14.01 -18.40 21.82
N ARG A 203 13.28 -17.32 22.17
CA ARG A 203 12.60 -16.51 21.16
C ARG A 203 13.57 -15.83 20.21
N ALA A 204 14.68 -15.30 20.71
CA ALA A 204 15.74 -14.73 19.89
C ALA A 204 16.31 -15.74 18.89
N SER A 205 16.57 -17.00 19.32
CA SER A 205 17.08 -18.05 18.44
C SER A 205 16.07 -18.46 17.34
N ASN A 206 14.78 -18.39 17.64
CA ASN A 206 13.69 -18.82 16.74
C ASN A 206 13.20 -17.71 15.79
N THR A 207 13.57 -16.44 16.02
CA THR A 207 13.18 -15.33 15.13
C THR A 207 14.17 -15.14 13.99
N LYS A 208 13.66 -14.80 12.80
CA LYS A 208 14.48 -14.43 11.64
C LYS A 208 14.79 -12.95 11.55
N ALA A 209 14.00 -12.11 12.23
CA ALA A 209 14.21 -10.67 12.30
C ALA A 209 15.51 -10.36 13.08
N THR A 210 16.61 -10.11 12.36
CA THR A 210 17.96 -9.99 12.93
C THR A 210 18.10 -8.89 13.98
N VAL A 211 17.42 -7.76 13.79
CA VAL A 211 17.47 -6.64 14.74
C VAL A 211 16.70 -6.97 16.01
N TYR A 212 15.54 -7.61 15.87
CA TYR A 212 14.76 -8.07 17.01
C TYR A 212 15.48 -9.15 17.81
N ARG A 213 16.16 -10.08 17.12
CA ARG A 213 17.03 -11.08 17.75
C ARG A 213 18.10 -10.40 18.61
N ARG A 214 18.85 -9.44 18.03
CA ARG A 214 19.91 -8.71 18.77
C ARG A 214 19.35 -7.96 19.97
N PHE A 215 18.18 -7.36 19.83
CA PHE A 215 17.47 -6.68 20.92
C PHE A 215 17.15 -7.63 22.08
N LEU A 216 16.54 -8.79 21.78
CA LEU A 216 16.17 -9.79 22.79
C LEU A 216 17.40 -10.43 23.45
N ASP A 217 18.42 -10.82 22.66
CA ASP A 217 19.66 -11.41 23.18
C ASP A 217 20.42 -10.43 24.08
N GLY A 218 20.52 -9.17 23.66
CA GLY A 218 21.16 -8.12 24.46
C GLY A 218 20.40 -7.84 25.74
N TYR A 219 19.06 -7.72 25.69
CA TYR A 219 18.24 -7.55 26.88
C TYR A 219 18.40 -8.72 27.85
N ALA A 220 18.31 -9.96 27.35
CA ALA A 220 18.49 -11.16 28.17
C ALA A 220 19.87 -11.22 28.79
N GLY A 221 20.93 -10.85 28.07
CA GLY A 221 22.30 -10.80 28.58
C GLY A 221 22.48 -9.82 29.74
N ILE A 222 22.01 -8.58 29.60
CA ILE A 222 22.06 -7.56 30.66
C ILE A 222 21.22 -7.98 31.88
N TYR A 223 20.01 -8.52 31.62
CA TYR A 223 19.15 -9.04 32.68
C TYR A 223 19.84 -10.15 33.49
N ALA A 224 20.49 -11.11 32.82
CA ALA A 224 21.18 -12.22 33.48
C ALA A 224 22.38 -11.79 34.30
N THR A 225 23.09 -10.73 33.88
CA THR A 225 24.29 -10.20 34.59
C THR A 225 23.91 -9.18 35.67
N GLY A 226 22.64 -8.83 35.84
CA GLY A 226 22.23 -7.78 36.79
C GLY A 226 22.68 -6.37 36.39
N GLY A 227 22.93 -6.16 35.09
CA GLY A 227 23.37 -4.86 34.57
C GLY A 227 22.23 -3.83 34.52
N ASN A 228 22.58 -2.58 34.20
CA ASN A 228 21.61 -1.48 34.11
C ASN A 228 20.78 -1.57 32.82
N LEU A 229 19.55 -2.08 32.93
CA LEU A 229 18.63 -2.22 31.83
C LEU A 229 18.15 -0.86 31.27
N LEU A 230 18.02 0.16 32.10
CA LEU A 230 17.61 1.50 31.67
C LEU A 230 18.63 2.12 30.70
N THR A 231 19.93 2.05 31.06
CA THR A 231 21.03 2.51 30.18
C THR A 231 21.07 1.70 28.88
N TYR A 232 20.85 0.38 28.96
CA TYR A 232 20.77 -0.46 27.78
C TYR A 232 19.61 -0.04 26.86
N MET A 233 18.42 0.20 27.43
CA MET A 233 17.24 0.58 26.64
C MET A 233 17.39 1.95 25.97
N SER A 234 17.94 2.95 26.70
CA SER A 234 18.24 4.27 26.12
C SER A 234 19.18 4.14 24.91
N HIS A 235 20.26 3.36 25.05
CA HIS A 235 21.18 3.11 23.94
C HIS A 235 20.50 2.34 22.77
N GLN A 236 19.66 1.34 23.08
CA GLN A 236 18.95 0.59 22.02
C GLN A 236 17.97 1.45 21.26
N ILE A 237 17.28 2.38 21.91
CA ILE A 237 16.38 3.33 21.24
C ILE A 237 17.16 4.18 20.24
N GLU A 238 18.33 4.68 20.63
CA GLU A 238 19.18 5.47 19.73
C GLU A 238 19.67 4.64 18.53
N VAL A 239 20.11 3.40 18.75
CA VAL A 239 20.50 2.47 17.68
C VAL A 239 19.33 2.21 16.72
N LEU A 240 18.13 1.95 17.24
CA LEU A 240 16.94 1.66 16.44
C LEU A 240 16.44 2.90 15.66
N LYS A 241 16.57 4.10 16.25
CA LYS A 241 16.28 5.37 15.56
C LYS A 241 17.23 5.59 14.38
N ASN A 242 18.53 5.39 14.59
CA ASN A 242 19.53 5.54 13.53
C ASN A 242 19.34 4.51 12.43
N ASP A 243 18.97 3.28 12.75
CA ASP A 243 18.63 2.26 11.78
C ASP A 243 17.34 2.60 11.00
N LEU A 244 16.33 3.19 11.64
CA LEU A 244 15.14 3.69 10.96
C LEU A 244 15.50 4.81 9.97
N LYS A 245 16.33 5.78 10.36
CA LYS A 245 16.83 6.85 9.48
C LYS A 245 17.57 6.28 8.28
N PHE A 246 18.47 5.34 8.48
CA PHE A 246 19.19 4.68 7.39
C PHE A 246 18.25 3.97 6.39
N ARG A 247 17.23 3.28 6.88
CA ARG A 247 16.23 2.64 6.00
C ARG A 247 15.38 3.63 5.23
N ILE A 248 15.09 4.78 5.82
CA ILE A 248 14.40 5.87 5.11
C ILE A 248 15.30 6.40 3.99
N GLU A 249 16.58 6.58 4.22
CA GLU A 249 17.54 6.99 3.19
C GLU A 249 17.62 5.97 2.05
N GLN A 250 17.74 4.68 2.36
CA GLN A 250 17.69 3.62 1.35
C GLN A 250 16.37 3.62 0.55
N PHE A 251 15.26 3.90 1.23
CA PHE A 251 13.97 4.03 0.55
C PHE A 251 13.96 5.22 -0.40
N LEU A 252 14.53 6.36 -0.01
CA LEU A 252 14.59 7.57 -0.84
C LEU A 252 15.46 7.35 -2.08
N GLU A 253 16.59 6.67 -1.97
CA GLU A 253 17.42 6.29 -3.13
C GLU A 253 16.62 5.42 -4.12
N LYS A 254 15.89 4.43 -3.61
CA LYS A 254 15.00 3.59 -4.44
C LYS A 254 13.86 4.40 -5.07
N ALA A 255 13.29 5.34 -4.32
CA ALA A 255 12.21 6.20 -4.80
C ALA A 255 12.67 7.09 -5.96
N GLN A 256 13.90 7.61 -5.88
CA GLN A 256 14.52 8.35 -6.97
C GLN A 256 14.70 7.47 -8.22
N MET A 257 15.28 6.27 -8.06
CA MET A 257 15.46 5.31 -9.16
C MET A 257 14.12 4.96 -9.85
N ILE A 258 13.06 4.72 -9.07
CA ILE A 258 11.72 4.45 -9.62
C ILE A 258 11.21 5.65 -10.43
N SER A 259 11.44 6.86 -9.93
CA SER A 259 11.02 8.09 -10.62
C SER A 259 11.74 8.27 -11.96
N GLU A 260 13.03 7.95 -12.02
CA GLU A 260 13.81 7.95 -13.25
C GLU A 260 13.30 6.92 -14.28
N ILE A 261 13.03 5.69 -13.83
CA ILE A 261 12.43 4.63 -14.67
C ILE A 261 11.07 5.08 -15.22
N ASN A 262 10.22 5.73 -14.42
CA ASN A 262 8.92 6.23 -14.87
C ASN A 262 9.06 7.27 -15.99
N ILE A 263 10.05 8.16 -15.92
CA ILE A 263 10.31 9.15 -16.98
C ILE A 263 10.75 8.44 -18.27
N ILE A 264 11.68 7.50 -18.16
CA ILE A 264 12.18 6.73 -19.31
C ILE A 264 11.03 5.99 -19.98
N LEU A 265 10.17 5.32 -19.21
CA LEU A 265 8.99 4.64 -19.76
C LEU A 265 8.01 5.60 -20.43
N THR A 266 7.81 6.79 -19.86
CA THR A 266 6.93 7.83 -20.45
C THR A 266 7.40 8.26 -21.84
N VAL A 267 8.72 8.28 -22.09
CA VAL A 267 9.30 8.63 -23.40
C VAL A 267 9.34 7.43 -24.36
N ILE A 268 9.68 6.25 -23.88
CA ILE A 268 9.86 5.06 -24.73
C ILE A 268 8.52 4.46 -25.17
N MET A 269 7.51 4.43 -24.31
CA MET A 269 6.24 3.76 -24.60
C MET A 269 5.52 4.30 -25.85
N PRO A 270 5.40 5.61 -26.09
CA PRO A 270 4.78 6.10 -27.32
C PRO A 270 5.53 5.64 -28.58
N ILE A 271 6.85 5.56 -28.54
CA ILE A 271 7.68 5.10 -29.65
C ILE A 271 7.37 3.64 -29.96
N VAL A 272 7.35 2.77 -28.92
CA VAL A 272 7.04 1.35 -29.05
C VAL A 272 5.64 1.13 -29.65
N VAL A 273 4.64 1.86 -29.18
CA VAL A 273 3.26 1.74 -29.68
C VAL A 273 3.15 2.16 -31.15
N ILE A 274 3.77 3.28 -31.52
CA ILE A 274 3.69 3.80 -32.88
C ILE A 274 4.48 2.93 -33.86
N VAL A 275 5.68 2.49 -33.50
CA VAL A 275 6.48 1.61 -34.34
C VAL A 275 5.81 0.22 -34.51
N SER A 276 5.23 -0.30 -33.43
CA SER A 276 4.51 -1.59 -33.47
C SER A 276 3.24 -1.56 -34.31
N SER A 277 2.61 -0.40 -34.48
CA SER A 277 1.37 -0.24 -35.27
C SER A 277 1.56 -0.54 -36.77
N ASN A 278 2.79 -0.51 -37.25
CA ASN A 278 3.14 -0.81 -38.64
C ASN A 278 3.37 -2.30 -38.92
N SER A 279 3.26 -3.17 -37.95
CA SER A 279 3.46 -4.62 -38.13
C SER A 279 2.13 -5.33 -38.48
N ARG A 280 2.22 -6.49 -39.18
CA ARG A 280 1.05 -7.36 -39.44
C ARG A 280 0.38 -7.84 -38.13
N SER A 281 1.08 -7.78 -37.02
CA SER A 281 0.64 -8.15 -35.67
C SER A 281 0.42 -6.91 -34.76
N ALA A 282 0.11 -5.75 -35.32
CA ALA A 282 -0.02 -4.49 -34.61
C ALA A 282 -0.87 -4.59 -33.33
N GLY A 283 -2.08 -5.18 -33.43
CA GLY A 283 -2.96 -5.31 -32.28
C GLY A 283 -2.38 -6.17 -31.15
N ILE A 284 -1.61 -7.24 -31.47
CA ILE A 284 -0.97 -8.09 -30.46
C ILE A 284 0.17 -7.32 -29.79
N MET A 285 0.98 -6.60 -30.55
CA MET A 285 2.11 -5.81 -30.01
C MET A 285 1.61 -4.66 -29.11
N GLN A 286 0.55 -3.97 -29.50
CA GLN A 286 -0.09 -2.93 -28.71
C GLN A 286 -0.69 -3.50 -27.41
N ALA A 287 -1.35 -4.66 -27.48
CA ALA A 287 -1.86 -5.36 -26.30
C ALA A 287 -0.72 -5.80 -25.35
N LEU A 288 0.42 -6.27 -25.90
CA LEU A 288 1.60 -6.58 -25.10
C LEU A 288 2.20 -5.35 -24.43
N ALA A 289 2.30 -4.23 -25.15
CA ALA A 289 2.78 -2.97 -24.58
C ALA A 289 1.89 -2.49 -23.44
N PHE A 290 0.57 -2.56 -23.59
CA PHE A 290 -0.38 -2.19 -22.55
C PHE A 290 -0.29 -3.14 -21.34
N SER A 291 -0.24 -4.44 -21.57
CA SER A 291 -0.11 -5.43 -20.48
C SER A 291 1.20 -5.28 -19.72
N SER A 292 2.31 -4.97 -20.42
CA SER A 292 3.60 -4.72 -19.78
C SER A 292 3.55 -3.49 -18.85
N LEU A 293 2.82 -2.45 -19.20
CA LEU A 293 2.62 -1.28 -18.35
C LEU A 293 1.84 -1.62 -17.07
N ILE A 294 0.79 -2.44 -17.17
CA ILE A 294 0.03 -2.90 -16.00
C ILE A 294 0.92 -3.75 -15.09
N ILE A 295 1.65 -4.72 -15.66
CA ILE A 295 2.58 -5.58 -14.91
C ILE A 295 3.63 -4.72 -14.21
N TYR A 296 4.20 -3.75 -14.91
CA TYR A 296 5.16 -2.80 -14.34
C TYR A 296 4.56 -2.02 -13.16
N THR A 297 3.35 -1.48 -13.31
CA THR A 297 2.67 -0.71 -12.26
C THR A 297 2.46 -1.55 -11.00
N VAL A 298 1.98 -2.79 -11.17
CA VAL A 298 1.76 -3.73 -10.06
C VAL A 298 3.08 -4.12 -9.40
N ALA A 299 4.10 -4.46 -10.20
CA ALA A 299 5.43 -4.82 -9.69
C ALA A 299 6.06 -3.69 -8.89
N MET A 300 5.99 -2.44 -9.40
CA MET A 300 6.50 -1.27 -8.70
C MET A 300 5.71 -0.95 -7.44
N ALA A 301 4.38 -1.12 -7.44
CA ALA A 301 3.57 -0.97 -6.25
C ALA A 301 4.00 -1.95 -5.14
N PHE A 302 4.21 -3.21 -5.46
CA PHE A 302 4.74 -4.20 -4.52
C PHE A 302 6.15 -3.84 -4.03
N PHE A 303 7.03 -3.42 -4.92
CA PHE A 303 8.40 -3.04 -4.58
C PHE A 303 8.45 -1.83 -3.63
N ILE A 304 7.61 -0.82 -3.86
CA ILE A 304 7.49 0.36 -2.99
C ILE A 304 6.93 -0.05 -1.64
N GLU A 305 5.86 -0.85 -1.62
CA GLU A 305 5.24 -1.31 -0.38
C GLU A 305 6.19 -2.18 0.45
N ASP A 306 7.04 -2.96 -0.20
CA ASP A 306 8.09 -3.77 0.43
C ASP A 306 9.23 -2.92 1.00
N SER A 307 9.66 -1.90 0.27
CA SER A 307 10.83 -1.09 0.62
C SER A 307 10.52 0.01 1.64
N ARG A 308 9.28 0.48 1.74
CA ARG A 308 8.91 1.61 2.58
C ARG A 308 8.80 1.21 4.05
N PRO A 309 9.47 1.94 4.98
CA PRO A 309 9.23 1.77 6.42
C PRO A 309 7.78 2.16 6.77
N LYS A 310 7.00 1.21 7.33
CA LYS A 310 5.55 1.42 7.54
C LYS A 310 5.19 2.09 8.87
N THR A 311 6.08 2.03 9.86
CA THR A 311 5.74 2.46 11.21
C THR A 311 5.98 3.94 11.42
N GLY A 312 5.02 4.61 12.04
CA GLY A 312 5.08 6.06 12.26
C GLY A 312 4.98 6.90 10.98
N LEU A 313 5.20 6.32 9.79
CA LEU A 313 5.07 7.01 8.50
C LEU A 313 3.64 7.09 7.95
N GLY A 314 2.65 6.77 8.81
CA GLY A 314 1.23 7.01 8.58
C GLY A 314 0.64 6.22 7.41
N ASN A 315 0.10 5.05 7.68
CA ASN A 315 -0.83 4.41 6.75
C ASN A 315 -2.26 4.83 7.09
N VAL A 316 -2.64 6.03 6.70
CA VAL A 316 -4.05 6.40 6.68
C VAL A 316 -4.71 5.58 5.57
N LYS A 317 -5.43 4.52 5.91
CA LYS A 317 -6.14 3.69 4.94
C LYS A 317 -7.57 4.18 4.79
N VAL A 318 -7.91 4.71 3.64
CA VAL A 318 -9.29 5.03 3.25
C VAL A 318 -9.81 3.90 2.37
N LYS A 319 -10.85 3.21 2.79
CA LYS A 319 -11.47 2.18 1.96
C LYS A 319 -12.42 2.82 0.93
N PRO A 320 -12.39 2.39 -0.35
CA PRO A 320 -13.36 2.84 -1.33
C PRO A 320 -14.77 2.40 -0.89
N LYS A 321 -15.74 3.29 -0.98
CA LYS A 321 -17.14 2.94 -0.72
C LYS A 321 -17.75 2.28 -1.95
N ILE A 322 -18.63 1.30 -1.73
CA ILE A 322 -19.35 0.63 -2.82
C ILE A 322 -20.13 1.65 -3.68
N SER A 323 -20.68 2.70 -3.08
CA SER A 323 -21.36 3.78 -3.80
C SER A 323 -20.46 4.52 -4.80
N GLU A 324 -19.18 4.67 -4.50
CA GLU A 324 -18.18 5.31 -5.38
C GLU A 324 -17.88 4.43 -6.60
N ILE A 325 -17.78 3.13 -6.38
CA ILE A 325 -17.58 2.14 -7.44
C ILE A 325 -18.81 2.07 -8.36
N ILE A 326 -20.01 2.01 -7.78
CA ILE A 326 -21.26 1.99 -8.55
C ILE A 326 -21.41 3.26 -9.39
N LEU A 327 -21.12 4.44 -8.80
CA LEU A 327 -21.17 5.71 -9.52
C LEU A 327 -20.18 5.73 -10.68
N THR A 328 -18.98 5.23 -10.49
CA THR A 328 -17.95 5.14 -11.54
C THR A 328 -18.40 4.24 -12.69
N ILE A 329 -18.97 3.08 -12.38
CA ILE A 329 -19.52 2.15 -13.39
C ILE A 329 -20.68 2.80 -14.14
N MET A 330 -21.57 3.51 -13.45
CA MET A 330 -22.69 4.21 -14.06
C MET A 330 -22.21 5.30 -15.02
N VAL A 331 -21.22 6.12 -14.61
CA VAL A 331 -20.62 7.15 -15.46
C VAL A 331 -19.94 6.53 -16.68
N PHE A 332 -19.22 5.42 -16.51
CA PHE A 332 -18.62 4.68 -17.60
C PHE A 332 -19.66 4.19 -18.61
N THR A 333 -20.73 3.54 -18.14
CA THR A 333 -21.78 2.98 -19.03
C THR A 333 -22.52 4.07 -19.77
N VAL A 334 -22.89 5.17 -19.12
CA VAL A 334 -23.56 6.30 -19.78
C VAL A 334 -22.63 6.95 -20.83
N ALA A 335 -21.37 7.21 -20.46
CA ALA A 335 -20.40 7.77 -21.40
C ALA A 335 -20.13 6.84 -22.59
N PHE A 336 -20.08 5.53 -22.37
CA PHE A 336 -19.87 4.54 -23.43
C PHE A 336 -21.06 4.50 -24.44
N ILE A 337 -22.29 4.57 -23.94
CA ILE A 337 -23.49 4.61 -24.80
C ILE A 337 -23.53 5.86 -25.69
N ILE A 338 -23.11 7.02 -25.13
CA ILE A 338 -23.14 8.30 -25.83
C ILE A 338 -21.99 8.41 -26.85
N LEU A 339 -20.76 8.08 -26.44
CA LEU A 339 -19.55 8.39 -27.20
C LEU A 339 -19.12 7.28 -28.17
N LYS A 340 -19.58 6.04 -27.96
CA LYS A 340 -19.30 4.85 -28.80
C LYS A 340 -17.81 4.52 -29.02
N ASN A 341 -16.90 5.22 -28.35
CA ASN A 341 -15.46 4.93 -28.28
C ASN A 341 -15.12 4.46 -26.87
N LEU A 342 -13.94 3.90 -26.67
CA LEU A 342 -13.59 3.27 -25.40
C LEU A 342 -12.64 4.12 -24.54
N TRP A 343 -11.70 4.83 -25.16
CA TRP A 343 -10.70 5.59 -24.41
C TRP A 343 -11.30 6.75 -23.61
N LEU A 344 -12.30 7.44 -24.15
CA LEU A 344 -12.87 8.64 -23.54
C LEU A 344 -13.79 8.30 -22.35
N PRO A 345 -14.69 7.29 -22.41
CA PRO A 345 -15.44 6.81 -21.25
C PRO A 345 -14.55 6.29 -20.12
N ILE A 346 -13.48 5.56 -20.45
CA ILE A 346 -12.50 5.09 -19.45
C ILE A 346 -11.85 6.28 -18.75
N THR A 347 -11.41 7.29 -19.51
CA THR A 347 -10.76 8.49 -18.95
C THR A 347 -11.72 9.25 -18.03
N ILE A 348 -12.97 9.47 -18.44
CA ILE A 348 -13.98 10.17 -17.63
C ILE A 348 -14.29 9.37 -16.36
N ALA A 349 -14.42 8.05 -16.46
CA ALA A 349 -14.65 7.19 -15.30
C ALA A 349 -13.47 7.21 -14.31
N LEU A 350 -12.24 7.17 -14.81
CA LEU A 350 -11.04 7.28 -13.97
C LEU A 350 -10.92 8.66 -13.31
N ILE A 351 -11.24 9.74 -14.02
CA ILE A 351 -11.24 11.09 -13.44
C ILE A 351 -12.29 11.19 -12.33
N THR A 352 -13.51 10.71 -12.55
CA THR A 352 -14.58 10.75 -11.53
C THR A 352 -14.23 9.92 -10.30
N PHE A 353 -13.75 8.70 -10.49
CA PHE A 353 -13.29 7.86 -9.38
C PHE A 353 -12.16 8.53 -8.60
N SER A 354 -11.12 8.98 -9.30
CA SER A 354 -9.95 9.61 -8.70
C SER A 354 -10.30 10.91 -7.98
N THR A 355 -11.30 11.66 -8.45
CA THR A 355 -11.73 12.91 -7.80
C THR A 355 -12.44 12.60 -6.49
N ILE A 356 -13.42 11.69 -6.48
CA ILE A 356 -14.24 11.39 -5.31
C ILE A 356 -13.39 10.71 -4.23
N TYR A 357 -12.68 9.66 -4.62
CA TYR A 357 -11.84 8.90 -3.70
C TYR A 357 -10.64 9.73 -3.22
N GLY A 358 -9.98 10.46 -4.12
CA GLY A 358 -8.83 11.28 -3.79
C GLY A 358 -9.15 12.47 -2.90
N TYR A 359 -10.34 13.08 -3.02
CA TYR A 359 -10.77 14.15 -2.12
C TYR A 359 -10.90 13.65 -0.69
N ARG A 360 -11.48 12.47 -0.48
CA ARG A 360 -11.57 11.82 0.83
C ARG A 360 -10.19 11.47 1.39
N GLY A 361 -9.32 10.93 0.54
CA GLY A 361 -7.93 10.62 0.92
C GLY A 361 -7.17 11.86 1.37
N LYS A 362 -7.25 12.95 0.59
CA LYS A 362 -6.64 14.24 0.92
C LYS A 362 -7.15 14.81 2.26
N SER A 363 -8.48 14.69 2.50
CA SER A 363 -9.07 15.14 3.77
C SER A 363 -8.52 14.35 4.96
N LYS A 364 -8.40 13.02 4.83
CA LYS A 364 -7.85 12.16 5.88
C LYS A 364 -6.35 12.38 6.11
N LEU A 365 -5.58 12.59 5.06
CA LEU A 365 -4.15 12.93 5.19
C LEU A 365 -3.95 14.28 5.88
N LYS A 366 -4.81 15.27 5.57
CA LYS A 366 -4.81 16.56 6.26
C LYS A 366 -5.15 16.40 7.74
N GLU A 367 -6.18 15.61 8.07
CA GLU A 367 -6.55 15.26 9.44
C GLU A 367 -5.38 14.64 10.21
N ALA A 368 -4.69 13.68 9.60
CA ALA A 368 -3.52 13.05 10.23
C ALA A 368 -2.42 14.06 10.54
N ARG A 369 -2.12 14.98 9.61
CA ARG A 369 -1.10 16.02 9.83
C ARG A 369 -1.50 16.97 10.97
N GLU A 370 -2.74 17.45 10.94
CA GLU A 370 -3.25 18.37 11.96
C GLU A 370 -3.20 17.76 13.37
N LEU A 371 -3.24 16.43 13.51
CA LEU A 371 -3.10 15.76 14.79
C LEU A 371 -1.64 15.41 15.14
N GLU A 372 -0.79 15.11 14.15
CA GLU A 372 0.59 14.71 14.40
C GLU A 372 1.54 15.90 14.65
N GLU A 373 1.43 16.97 13.86
CA GLU A 373 2.35 18.13 13.92
C GLU A 373 2.45 18.79 15.29
N PRO A 374 1.38 18.97 16.08
CA PRO A 374 1.47 19.58 17.40
C PRO A 374 2.02 18.66 18.50
N LEU A 375 2.10 17.33 18.28
CA LEU A 375 2.45 16.35 19.32
C LEU A 375 3.76 16.64 20.05
N PRO A 376 4.91 16.95 19.37
CA PRO A 376 6.16 17.18 20.07
C PRO A 376 6.07 18.38 21.05
N VAL A 377 5.46 19.47 20.60
CA VAL A 377 5.27 20.68 21.41
C VAL A 377 4.32 20.38 22.57
N PHE A 378 3.21 19.70 22.31
CA PHE A 378 2.25 19.30 23.32
C PHE A 378 2.86 18.43 24.43
N VAL A 379 3.68 17.43 24.06
CA VAL A 379 4.35 16.57 25.05
C VAL A 379 5.41 17.35 25.84
N ARG A 380 6.12 18.31 25.23
CA ARG A 380 7.04 19.22 25.96
C ARG A 380 6.30 20.11 26.93
N ASP A 381 5.16 20.70 26.52
CA ASP A 381 4.33 21.50 27.42
C ASP A 381 3.84 20.67 28.63
N ILE A 382 3.47 19.39 28.41
CA ILE A 382 3.13 18.47 29.49
C ILE A 382 4.35 18.25 30.41
N ALA A 383 5.56 18.08 29.86
CA ALA A 383 6.78 17.90 30.64
C ALA A 383 7.06 19.14 31.52
N ASP A 384 6.89 20.35 30.98
CA ASP A 384 7.09 21.61 31.68
C ASP A 384 6.10 21.77 32.87
N TYR A 385 4.80 21.50 32.65
CA TYR A 385 3.83 21.51 33.74
C TYR A 385 4.09 20.40 34.76
N ARG A 386 4.58 19.24 34.31
CA ARG A 386 4.97 18.15 35.19
C ARG A 386 6.16 18.53 36.09
N ALA A 387 7.14 19.29 35.55
CA ALA A 387 8.25 19.83 36.33
C ALA A 387 7.79 20.75 37.46
N THR A 388 6.62 21.41 37.33
CA THR A 388 6.00 22.20 38.41
C THR A 388 5.16 21.38 39.40
N GLY A 389 5.21 20.02 39.31
CA GLY A 389 4.51 19.11 40.22
C GLY A 389 3.03 18.83 39.86
N LYS A 390 2.57 19.23 38.68
CA LYS A 390 1.21 18.92 38.21
C LYS A 390 1.11 17.46 37.78
N SER A 391 -0.07 16.84 37.94
CA SER A 391 -0.34 15.52 37.36
C SER A 391 -0.41 15.62 35.82
N ILE A 392 -0.25 14.49 35.11
CA ILE A 392 -0.36 14.45 33.62
C ILE A 392 -1.72 15.00 33.17
N TYR A 393 -2.79 14.63 33.86
CA TYR A 393 -4.13 15.18 33.58
C TYR A 393 -4.19 16.71 33.70
N GLN A 394 -3.67 17.25 34.83
CA GLN A 394 -3.64 18.70 35.04
C GLN A 394 -2.76 19.41 34.01
N ALA A 395 -1.64 18.78 33.64
CA ALA A 395 -0.75 19.30 32.60
C ALA A 395 -1.45 19.36 31.23
N ILE A 396 -2.18 18.31 30.83
CA ILE A 396 -2.97 18.30 29.60
C ILE A 396 -4.02 19.42 29.61
N VAL A 397 -4.77 19.58 30.70
CA VAL A 397 -5.82 20.64 30.82
C VAL A 397 -5.20 22.02 30.73
N LEU A 398 -4.09 22.28 31.44
CA LEU A 398 -3.40 23.56 31.44
C LEU A 398 -2.80 23.87 30.07
N SER A 399 -2.17 22.89 29.42
CA SER A 399 -1.61 23.02 28.07
C SER A 399 -2.70 23.46 27.07
N LEU A 400 -3.88 22.84 27.10
CA LEU A 400 -5.00 23.23 26.21
C LEU A 400 -5.56 24.62 26.48
N LYS A 401 -5.45 25.12 27.72
CA LYS A 401 -5.97 26.45 28.10
C LYS A 401 -4.99 27.58 27.79
N GLU A 402 -3.70 27.36 28.02
CA GLU A 402 -2.67 28.38 27.98
C GLU A 402 -1.91 28.45 26.65
N LYS A 403 -1.97 27.37 25.84
CA LYS A 403 -1.25 27.28 24.56
C LYS A 403 -2.22 27.25 23.38
N GLU A 404 -1.73 27.77 22.25
CA GLU A 404 -2.49 27.73 21.01
C GLU A 404 -2.11 26.49 20.21
N TYR A 405 -3.08 25.60 20.02
CA TYR A 405 -3.03 24.47 19.11
C TYR A 405 -4.11 24.61 18.05
N ASN A 406 -3.99 23.88 16.94
CA ASN A 406 -5.03 23.88 15.93
C ASN A 406 -6.35 23.29 16.50
N GLU A 407 -7.48 23.75 15.95
CA GLU A 407 -8.82 23.43 16.46
C GLU A 407 -9.12 21.92 16.44
N ARG A 408 -8.56 21.19 15.45
CA ARG A 408 -8.75 19.75 15.35
C ARG A 408 -8.04 19.01 16.47
N PHE A 409 -6.79 19.36 16.73
CA PHE A 409 -6.03 18.80 17.83
C PHE A 409 -6.69 19.07 19.18
N LYS A 410 -7.09 20.33 19.43
CA LYS A 410 -7.83 20.71 20.64
C LYS A 410 -9.06 19.85 20.83
N LYS A 411 -9.85 19.64 19.76
CA LYS A 411 -11.08 18.85 19.81
C LYS A 411 -10.81 17.40 20.22
N GLU A 412 -9.82 16.74 19.62
CA GLU A 412 -9.51 15.34 19.94
C GLU A 412 -8.93 15.20 21.35
N VAL A 413 -8.05 16.11 21.78
CA VAL A 413 -7.52 16.10 23.16
C VAL A 413 -8.62 16.41 24.16
N MET A 414 -9.60 17.29 23.84
CA MET A 414 -10.74 17.57 24.70
C MET A 414 -11.63 16.34 24.92
N VAL A 415 -11.73 15.43 23.93
CA VAL A 415 -12.42 14.14 24.12
C VAL A 415 -11.74 13.32 25.23
N VAL A 416 -10.40 13.31 25.28
CA VAL A 416 -9.65 12.65 26.34
C VAL A 416 -9.90 13.30 27.70
N VAL A 417 -9.84 14.65 27.76
CA VAL A 417 -10.12 15.40 28.99
C VAL A 417 -11.53 15.11 29.50
N ASN A 418 -12.53 15.06 28.61
CA ASN A 418 -13.90 14.76 28.99
C ASN A 418 -14.07 13.31 29.49
N LYS A 419 -13.36 12.32 28.91
CA LYS A 419 -13.35 10.95 29.44
C LYS A 419 -12.80 10.91 30.87
N LEU A 420 -11.73 11.62 31.12
CA LEU A 420 -11.10 11.67 32.44
C LEU A 420 -11.98 12.38 33.48
N SER A 421 -12.72 13.41 33.09
CA SER A 421 -13.68 14.10 33.96
C SER A 421 -14.85 13.20 34.40
N LEU A 422 -15.14 12.14 33.67
CA LEU A 422 -16.15 11.10 33.95
C LEU A 422 -15.60 9.92 34.77
N ASN A 423 -14.52 10.12 35.52
CA ASN A 423 -13.84 9.10 36.36
C ASN A 423 -13.18 7.96 35.58
N SER A 424 -12.93 8.08 34.29
CA SER A 424 -12.06 7.17 33.56
C SER A 424 -10.59 7.47 33.88
N THR A 425 -9.79 6.46 34.17
CA THR A 425 -8.32 6.61 34.34
C THR A 425 -7.56 6.35 33.06
N ASP A 426 -8.26 6.13 31.93
CA ASP A 426 -7.67 5.68 30.66
C ASP A 426 -7.51 6.87 29.70
N LEU A 427 -6.25 7.22 29.40
CA LEU A 427 -5.89 8.28 28.45
C LEU A 427 -5.89 7.79 26.99
N ARG A 428 -6.01 6.49 26.74
CA ARG A 428 -5.91 5.92 25.41
C ARG A 428 -6.98 6.43 24.45
N THR A 429 -6.56 6.67 23.23
CA THR A 429 -7.40 7.14 22.12
C THR A 429 -7.55 6.07 21.04
N ASP A 430 -8.52 6.23 20.16
CA ASP A 430 -8.75 5.38 18.98
C ASP A 430 -9.19 6.30 17.82
N THR A 431 -8.27 7.19 17.43
CA THR A 431 -8.51 8.14 16.33
C THR A 431 -8.26 7.52 14.96
N GLY A 432 -7.58 6.37 14.93
CA GLY A 432 -7.08 5.72 13.72
C GLY A 432 -5.82 6.38 13.14
N ILE A 433 -5.24 7.38 13.86
CA ILE A 433 -3.95 8.00 13.54
C ILE A 433 -2.91 7.44 14.50
N TRP A 434 -2.14 6.49 14.01
CA TRP A 434 -1.31 5.62 14.82
C TRP A 434 -0.35 6.37 15.77
N LEU A 435 0.31 7.44 15.28
CA LEU A 435 1.27 8.20 16.09
C LEU A 435 0.60 8.97 17.21
N PHE A 436 -0.57 9.55 16.95
CA PHE A 436 -1.37 10.24 17.95
C PHE A 436 -1.81 9.24 19.05
N ASP A 437 -2.39 8.12 18.63
CA ASP A 437 -2.85 7.09 19.56
C ASP A 437 -1.69 6.50 20.38
N TYR A 438 -0.49 6.33 19.78
CA TYR A 438 0.70 5.87 20.48
C TYR A 438 1.18 6.85 21.56
N VAL A 439 1.18 8.16 21.28
CA VAL A 439 1.57 9.17 22.28
C VAL A 439 0.66 9.12 23.48
N PHE A 440 -0.66 9.02 23.25
CA PHE A 440 -1.62 8.93 24.35
C PHE A 440 -1.53 7.59 25.10
N ASP A 441 -1.16 6.50 24.44
CA ASP A 441 -0.87 5.22 25.09
C ASP A 441 0.38 5.31 25.98
N CYS A 442 1.44 6.00 25.53
CA CYS A 442 2.61 6.30 26.35
C CYS A 442 2.27 7.19 27.55
N LEU A 443 1.47 8.24 27.37
CA LEU A 443 1.04 9.11 28.48
C LEU A 443 0.20 8.32 29.51
N ASP A 444 -0.66 7.41 29.04
CA ASP A 444 -1.43 6.51 29.89
C ASP A 444 -0.52 5.57 30.69
N LEU A 445 0.48 4.99 30.02
CA LEU A 445 1.47 4.12 30.65
C LEU A 445 2.28 4.88 31.71
N ILE A 446 2.78 6.08 31.39
CA ILE A 446 3.52 6.94 32.33
C ILE A 446 2.65 7.29 33.54
N GLN A 447 1.38 7.64 33.34
CA GLN A 447 0.47 7.95 34.43
C GLN A 447 0.22 6.76 35.34
N LYS A 448 -0.05 5.57 34.78
CA LYS A 448 -0.32 4.33 35.52
C LYS A 448 0.91 3.77 36.23
N SER A 449 2.10 4.08 35.76
CA SER A 449 3.36 3.68 36.39
C SER A 449 3.85 4.63 37.50
N GLY A 450 3.06 5.64 37.87
CA GLY A 450 3.39 6.56 38.94
C GLY A 450 3.77 7.98 38.49
N GLY A 451 3.58 8.26 37.21
CA GLY A 451 3.71 9.60 36.63
C GLY A 451 5.08 9.92 36.02
N GLY A 452 6.06 9.01 36.05
CA GLY A 452 7.34 9.13 35.38
C GLY A 452 8.16 10.39 35.70
N SER A 453 9.40 10.43 35.23
CA SER A 453 10.23 11.64 35.27
C SER A 453 9.87 12.60 34.12
N THR A 454 10.18 13.87 34.28
CA THR A 454 10.09 14.85 33.18
C THR A 454 11.02 14.47 32.01
N GLY A 455 12.11 13.76 32.30
CA GLY A 455 13.07 13.28 31.32
C GLY A 455 12.42 12.36 30.27
N ILE A 456 11.58 11.39 30.70
CA ILE A 456 10.87 10.50 29.77
C ILE A 456 9.96 11.29 28.80
N LEU A 457 9.25 12.28 29.30
CA LEU A 457 8.35 13.09 28.48
C LEU A 457 9.13 13.90 27.44
N ILE A 458 10.31 14.43 27.81
CA ILE A 458 11.19 15.12 26.87
C ILE A 458 11.73 14.15 25.82
N GLU A 459 12.16 12.95 26.23
CA GLU A 459 12.62 11.93 25.29
C GLU A 459 11.49 11.44 24.35
N LEU A 460 10.26 11.31 24.86
CA LEU A 460 9.09 11.02 24.04
C LEU A 460 8.87 12.13 23.00
N ALA A 461 8.92 13.38 23.41
CA ALA A 461 8.78 14.53 22.51
C ALA A 461 9.85 14.53 21.42
N ASN A 462 11.11 14.30 21.80
CA ASN A 462 12.22 14.24 20.84
C ASN A 462 12.09 13.06 19.86
N MET A 463 11.67 11.89 20.34
CA MET A 463 11.42 10.73 19.48
C MET A 463 10.32 11.01 18.45
N ILE A 464 9.22 11.65 18.88
CA ILE A 464 8.12 12.00 18.00
C ILE A 464 8.54 13.05 16.97
N GLU A 465 9.29 14.06 17.40
CA GLU A 465 9.83 15.10 16.51
C GLU A 465 10.74 14.49 15.43
N ASP A 466 11.66 13.60 15.80
CA ASP A 466 12.52 12.87 14.85
C ASP A 466 11.67 12.14 13.80
N ILE A 467 10.60 11.45 14.22
CA ILE A 467 9.71 10.71 13.30
C ILE A 467 8.98 11.66 12.36
N ILE A 468 8.49 12.80 12.85
CA ILE A 468 7.80 13.79 12.03
C ILE A 468 8.77 14.41 11.01
N LEU A 469 9.99 14.73 11.44
CA LEU A 469 11.03 15.26 10.55
C LEU A 469 11.39 14.26 9.43
N GLU A 470 11.49 12.98 9.75
CA GLU A 470 11.73 11.93 8.75
C GLU A 470 10.54 11.77 7.77
N LYS A 471 9.29 11.90 8.24
CA LYS A 471 8.11 11.95 7.36
C LYS A 471 8.17 13.14 6.40
N GLU A 472 8.55 14.29 6.89
CA GLU A 472 8.68 15.50 6.06
C GLU A 472 9.83 15.37 5.07
N LYS A 473 10.96 14.74 5.46
CA LYS A 473 12.08 14.44 4.57
C LYS A 473 11.61 13.59 3.39
N VAL A 474 10.88 12.49 3.65
CA VAL A 474 10.30 11.66 2.58
C VAL A 474 9.42 12.49 1.65
N ARG A 475 8.55 13.34 2.17
CA ARG A 475 7.67 14.19 1.35
C ARG A 475 8.43 15.19 0.50
N ARG A 476 9.48 15.81 1.04
CA ARG A 476 10.30 16.79 0.32
C ARG A 476 11.11 16.13 -0.79
N GLU A 477 11.78 15.03 -0.50
CA GLU A 477 12.58 14.30 -1.48
C GLU A 477 11.74 13.68 -2.61
N THR A 478 10.51 13.23 -2.30
CA THR A 478 9.59 12.71 -3.32
C THR A 478 8.75 13.79 -4.01
N ALA A 479 8.92 15.07 -3.64
CA ALA A 479 8.19 16.17 -4.27
C ALA A 479 8.55 16.33 -5.76
N LEU A 480 9.83 16.15 -6.12
CA LEU A 480 10.28 16.21 -7.51
C LEU A 480 9.55 15.17 -8.37
N ALA A 481 9.42 13.93 -7.90
CA ALA A 481 8.64 12.90 -8.57
C ALA A 481 7.19 13.34 -8.82
N SER A 482 6.59 14.04 -7.86
CA SER A 482 5.23 14.57 -8.00
C SER A 482 5.14 15.64 -9.10
N TYR A 483 6.12 16.54 -9.23
CA TYR A 483 6.15 17.54 -10.30
C TYR A 483 6.32 16.89 -11.67
N LEU A 484 7.21 15.92 -11.78
CA LEU A 484 7.43 15.18 -13.03
C LEU A 484 6.17 14.46 -13.50
N THR A 485 5.34 13.99 -12.57
CA THR A 485 4.07 13.32 -12.88
C THR A 485 3.05 14.26 -13.57
N TYR A 486 3.06 15.57 -13.28
CA TYR A 486 2.21 16.54 -13.99
C TYR A 486 2.70 16.78 -15.43
N ILE A 487 4.01 16.69 -15.66
CA ILE A 487 4.62 16.90 -16.98
C ILE A 487 4.52 15.64 -17.85
N ALA A 488 4.44 14.45 -17.23
CA ALA A 488 4.44 13.17 -17.94
C ALA A 488 3.39 13.06 -19.07
N PRO A 489 2.10 13.41 -18.90
CA PRO A 489 1.13 13.34 -19.99
C PRO A 489 1.44 14.31 -21.14
N VAL A 490 2.03 15.46 -20.84
CA VAL A 490 2.46 16.44 -21.85
C VAL A 490 3.63 15.89 -22.65
N LEU A 491 4.63 15.33 -21.98
CA LEU A 491 5.79 14.69 -22.64
C LEU A 491 5.35 13.51 -23.50
N PHE A 492 4.49 12.64 -22.97
CA PHE A 492 3.99 11.49 -23.74
C PHE A 492 3.26 11.92 -25.00
N THR A 493 2.35 12.91 -24.91
CA THR A 493 1.61 13.42 -26.08
C THR A 493 2.53 14.14 -27.06
N LEU A 494 3.51 14.89 -26.59
CA LEU A 494 4.47 15.59 -27.47
C LEU A 494 5.35 14.60 -28.23
N VAL A 495 5.87 13.58 -27.58
CA VAL A 495 6.64 12.51 -28.24
C VAL A 495 5.77 11.76 -29.25
N SER A 496 4.52 11.43 -28.87
CA SER A 496 3.55 10.78 -29.77
C SER A 496 3.25 11.64 -30.99
N ALA A 497 2.97 12.92 -30.80
CA ALA A 497 2.68 13.85 -31.89
C ALA A 497 3.88 14.04 -32.82
N SER A 498 5.10 14.15 -32.26
CA SER A 498 6.34 14.25 -33.04
C SER A 498 6.59 13.02 -33.91
N MET A 499 6.37 11.82 -33.32
CA MET A 499 6.54 10.56 -34.02
C MET A 499 5.50 10.34 -35.13
N LEU A 500 4.24 10.71 -34.87
CA LEU A 500 3.20 10.67 -35.89
C LEU A 500 3.48 11.66 -37.02
N ALA A 501 3.86 12.91 -36.72
CA ALA A 501 4.23 13.90 -37.70
C ALA A 501 5.37 13.42 -38.60
N LEU A 502 6.40 12.80 -38.01
CA LEU A 502 7.53 12.22 -38.73
C LEU A 502 7.09 11.09 -39.67
N LEU A 503 6.30 10.14 -39.18
CA LEU A 503 5.81 9.03 -40.00
C LEU A 503 4.92 9.49 -41.16
N GLU A 504 4.01 10.43 -40.92
CA GLU A 504 3.15 10.98 -41.97
C GLU A 504 3.95 11.80 -43.01
N THR A 505 5.02 12.48 -42.59
CA THR A 505 5.92 13.17 -43.51
C THR A 505 6.74 12.21 -44.39
N ILE A 506 7.25 11.11 -43.80
CA ILE A 506 7.92 10.04 -44.55
C ILE A 506 6.94 9.39 -45.55
N ALA A 507 5.70 9.11 -45.14
CA ALA A 507 4.68 8.54 -46.04
C ALA A 507 4.38 9.46 -47.23
N LEU A 508 4.36 10.78 -47.06
CA LEU A 508 4.17 11.76 -48.14
C LEU A 508 5.38 11.86 -49.05
N GLY A 509 6.60 11.78 -48.51
CA GLY A 509 7.86 11.83 -49.26
C GLY A 509 8.14 10.62 -50.14
N THR A 510 7.57 9.46 -49.84
CA THR A 510 7.72 8.21 -50.63
C THR A 510 6.90 8.20 -51.91
N SER A 511 6.02 9.17 -52.17
CA SER A 511 5.34 9.35 -53.46
C SER A 511 6.33 9.70 -54.60
N SER A 512 7.59 10.00 -54.30
CA SER A 512 8.67 10.34 -55.25
C SER A 512 9.64 9.20 -55.61
N GLY A 513 9.30 7.92 -55.33
CA GLY A 513 9.92 6.80 -56.06
C GLY A 513 10.92 5.89 -55.31
N ILE A 514 11.27 6.12 -54.04
CA ILE A 514 12.10 5.21 -53.26
C ILE A 514 11.38 4.84 -51.97
N SER A 515 10.56 3.80 -52.02
CA SER A 515 9.90 3.27 -50.82
C SER A 515 10.86 2.33 -50.08
N ILE A 516 11.50 2.83 -49.03
CA ILE A 516 12.25 2.01 -48.07
C ILE A 516 11.30 1.20 -47.19
N PHE A 517 10.01 1.60 -47.11
CA PHE A 517 8.97 0.89 -46.39
C PHE A 517 7.72 0.70 -47.27
N PRO A 518 6.98 -0.43 -47.15
CA PRO A 518 5.74 -0.63 -47.90
C PRO A 518 4.69 0.43 -47.49
N VAL A 519 4.33 1.30 -48.41
CA VAL A 519 3.48 2.48 -48.22
C VAL A 519 2.00 2.16 -47.95
N ASN A 520 1.60 0.92 -47.98
CA ASN A 520 0.24 0.51 -47.71
C ASN A 520 -0.04 0.46 -46.21
N THR A 521 -0.69 1.52 -45.71
CA THR A 521 -1.40 1.58 -44.42
C THR A 521 -0.58 1.92 -43.17
N PHE A 522 -0.01 3.12 -43.07
CA PHE A 522 0.24 3.75 -41.76
C PHE A 522 -1.07 4.20 -41.12
N GLN A 523 -1.98 3.27 -40.84
CA GLN A 523 -3.13 3.53 -39.98
C GLN A 523 -2.72 3.20 -38.56
N VAL A 524 -2.13 4.20 -37.86
CA VAL A 524 -2.02 4.12 -36.40
C VAL A 524 -3.45 4.20 -35.85
N GLU A 525 -3.93 3.13 -35.23
CA GLU A 525 -5.19 3.19 -34.50
C GLU A 525 -5.01 4.15 -33.32
N ARG A 526 -5.44 5.41 -33.50
CA ARG A 526 -5.26 6.52 -32.53
C ARG A 526 -5.88 6.20 -31.18
N ASP A 527 -6.94 5.39 -31.14
CA ASP A 527 -7.62 4.99 -29.90
C ASP A 527 -6.68 4.23 -28.95
N TRP A 528 -5.79 3.39 -29.48
CA TRP A 528 -4.78 2.70 -28.68
C TRP A 528 -3.76 3.65 -28.09
N LEU A 529 -3.33 4.62 -28.87
CA LEU A 529 -2.37 5.63 -28.40
C LEU A 529 -2.98 6.46 -27.27
N TYR A 530 -4.26 6.87 -27.41
CA TYR A 530 -4.97 7.61 -26.37
C TYR A 530 -5.14 6.79 -25.10
N LEU A 531 -5.51 5.50 -25.22
CA LEU A 531 -5.55 4.59 -24.08
C LEU A 531 -4.19 4.45 -23.37
N MET A 532 -3.10 4.39 -24.13
CA MET A 532 -1.76 4.31 -23.57
C MET A 532 -1.35 5.59 -22.82
N ILE A 533 -1.71 6.77 -23.34
CA ILE A 533 -1.50 8.05 -22.64
C ILE A 533 -2.21 8.02 -21.28
N VAL A 534 -3.48 7.61 -21.28
CA VAL A 534 -4.30 7.55 -20.05
C VAL A 534 -3.73 6.53 -19.07
N ALA A 535 -3.37 5.33 -19.55
CA ALA A 535 -2.83 4.26 -18.72
C ALA A 535 -1.47 4.62 -18.12
N ASN A 536 -0.56 5.22 -18.92
CA ASN A 536 0.74 5.66 -18.44
C ASN A 536 0.61 6.80 -17.42
N THR A 537 -0.30 7.75 -17.66
CA THR A 537 -0.58 8.84 -16.72
C THR A 537 -1.11 8.30 -15.39
N PHE A 538 -2.04 7.34 -15.44
CA PHE A 538 -2.57 6.68 -14.26
C PHE A 538 -1.47 5.91 -13.51
N SER A 539 -0.65 5.13 -14.21
CA SER A 539 0.48 4.39 -13.65
C SER A 539 1.46 5.30 -12.91
N ASN A 540 1.91 6.37 -13.57
CA ASN A 540 2.87 7.32 -12.99
C ASN A 540 2.33 8.00 -11.74
N THR A 541 1.06 8.43 -11.75
CA THR A 541 0.45 9.09 -10.60
C THR A 541 0.19 8.14 -9.44
N TYR A 542 -0.19 6.90 -9.74
CA TYR A 542 -0.39 5.85 -8.74
C TYR A 542 0.93 5.52 -8.01
N ILE A 543 2.01 5.28 -8.78
CA ILE A 543 3.35 5.02 -8.24
C ILE A 543 3.84 6.21 -7.41
N THR A 544 3.69 7.44 -7.91
CA THR A 544 4.09 8.66 -7.19
C THR A 544 3.30 8.85 -5.90
N GLY A 545 2.00 8.56 -5.90
CA GLY A 545 1.17 8.57 -4.69
C GLY A 545 1.67 7.61 -3.63
N LEU A 546 2.03 6.39 -4.03
CA LEU A 546 2.62 5.38 -3.14
C LEU A 546 3.99 5.82 -2.60
N LEU A 547 4.85 6.42 -3.43
CA LEU A 547 6.16 6.91 -3.00
C LEU A 547 6.03 8.02 -1.98
N LYS A 548 5.14 8.97 -2.18
CA LYS A 548 5.01 10.17 -1.35
C LYS A 548 4.32 9.91 -0.01
N GLU A 549 3.14 9.32 -0.04
CA GLU A 549 2.29 9.17 1.16
C GLU A 549 2.17 7.72 1.65
N GLY A 550 2.68 6.74 0.89
CA GLY A 550 2.58 5.32 1.22
C GLY A 550 1.19 4.72 1.04
N SER A 551 0.31 5.46 0.42
CA SER A 551 -1.05 5.03 0.12
C SER A 551 -1.52 5.64 -1.19
N TYR A 552 -2.46 4.97 -1.87
CA TYR A 552 -3.08 5.49 -3.11
C TYR A 552 -4.08 6.62 -2.83
N GLU A 553 -4.16 7.10 -1.62
CA GLU A 553 -5.13 8.10 -1.17
C GLU A 553 -4.84 9.48 -1.76
N ASN A 554 -3.64 9.65 -2.35
CA ASN A 554 -3.30 10.82 -3.13
C ASN A 554 -3.85 10.80 -4.58
N MET A 555 -4.93 10.04 -4.83
CA MET A 555 -5.59 9.99 -6.14
C MET A 555 -6.18 11.32 -6.61
N TYR A 556 -6.25 12.33 -5.73
CA TYR A 556 -6.56 13.70 -6.17
C TYR A 556 -5.56 14.23 -7.21
N LEU A 557 -4.29 13.88 -7.06
CA LEU A 557 -3.23 14.15 -8.04
C LEU A 557 -3.54 13.48 -9.38
N THR A 558 -4.04 12.25 -9.34
CA THR A 558 -4.43 11.47 -10.52
C THR A 558 -5.57 12.13 -11.30
N SER A 559 -6.54 12.74 -10.63
CA SER A 559 -7.64 13.42 -11.32
C SER A 559 -7.15 14.64 -12.12
N ILE A 560 -6.22 15.42 -11.57
CA ILE A 560 -5.66 16.59 -12.23
C ILE A 560 -4.80 16.17 -13.44
N THR A 561 -3.92 15.19 -13.25
CA THR A 561 -3.02 14.72 -14.34
C THR A 561 -3.79 14.04 -15.47
N LEU A 562 -4.86 13.29 -15.17
CA LEU A 562 -5.75 12.74 -16.18
C LEU A 562 -6.55 13.82 -16.92
N ALA A 563 -6.93 14.91 -16.26
CA ALA A 563 -7.56 16.06 -16.92
C ALA A 563 -6.58 16.75 -17.87
N ILE A 564 -5.30 16.90 -17.48
CA ILE A 564 -4.23 17.40 -18.35
C ILE A 564 -4.03 16.45 -19.54
N ALA A 565 -3.98 15.13 -19.31
CA ALA A 565 -3.87 14.14 -20.36
C ALA A 565 -5.02 14.24 -21.37
N LEU A 566 -6.25 14.39 -20.88
CA LEU A 566 -7.43 14.57 -21.73
C LEU A 566 -7.30 15.84 -22.59
N ALA A 567 -6.90 16.96 -21.99
CA ALA A 567 -6.72 18.21 -22.74
C ALA A 567 -5.62 18.08 -23.82
N CYS A 568 -4.52 17.39 -23.50
CA CYS A 568 -3.43 17.14 -24.45
C CYS A 568 -3.88 16.22 -25.59
N ILE A 569 -4.65 15.16 -25.30
CA ILE A 569 -5.21 14.25 -26.32
C ILE A 569 -6.13 15.01 -27.29
N LEU A 570 -7.01 15.87 -26.77
CA LEU A 570 -7.93 16.67 -27.60
C LEU A 570 -7.18 17.66 -28.51
N GLN A 571 -5.99 18.08 -28.16
CA GLN A 571 -5.15 18.99 -28.99
C GLN A 571 -4.13 18.25 -29.86
N MET A 572 -4.07 16.93 -29.80
CA MET A 572 -3.01 16.14 -30.43
C MET A 572 -2.95 16.36 -31.97
N ASP A 573 -4.09 16.45 -32.64
CA ASP A 573 -4.15 16.68 -34.10
C ASP A 573 -3.58 18.05 -34.48
N ASN A 574 -3.87 19.07 -33.68
CA ASN A 574 -3.27 20.41 -33.87
C ASN A 574 -1.76 20.38 -33.65
N MET A 575 -1.27 19.65 -32.66
CA MET A 575 0.17 19.48 -32.39
C MET A 575 0.86 18.78 -33.58
N VAL A 576 0.29 17.71 -34.11
CA VAL A 576 0.81 16.99 -35.28
C VAL A 576 0.88 17.94 -36.48
N HIS A 577 -0.15 18.72 -36.73
CA HIS A 577 -0.18 19.68 -37.85
C HIS A 577 0.90 20.76 -37.70
N ILE A 578 1.05 21.36 -36.51
CA ILE A 578 2.07 22.36 -36.23
C ILE A 578 3.48 21.77 -36.43
N LEU A 579 3.73 20.57 -35.91
CA LEU A 579 5.02 19.91 -36.03
C LEU A 579 5.37 19.58 -37.50
N LYS A 580 4.41 19.16 -38.30
CA LYS A 580 4.62 18.94 -39.75
C LYS A 580 5.03 20.21 -40.46
N THR A 581 4.34 21.30 -40.21
CA THR A 581 4.58 22.58 -40.93
C THR A 581 5.84 23.28 -40.46
N THR A 582 6.14 23.27 -39.16
CA THR A 582 7.25 24.05 -38.56
C THR A 582 8.57 23.28 -38.52
N VAL A 583 8.55 21.99 -38.20
CA VAL A 583 9.76 21.17 -37.96
C VAL A 583 10.14 20.37 -39.20
N PHE A 584 9.18 19.77 -39.88
CA PHE A 584 9.44 18.87 -41.00
C PHE A 584 9.24 19.55 -42.39
N GLY A 585 8.82 20.82 -42.42
CA GLY A 585 8.72 21.60 -43.66
C GLY A 585 7.72 21.05 -44.70
N ALA A 586 6.86 20.12 -44.30
CA ALA A 586 5.84 19.56 -45.16
C ALA A 586 4.66 20.54 -45.28
N ARG A 587 4.44 21.07 -46.49
CA ARG A 587 3.27 21.91 -46.85
C ARG A 587 2.08 21.04 -47.21
#